data_e868bd113ee48769bcc0d50d477ce85a
#
_entry.id   e868bd113ee48769bcc0d50d477ce85a
#
_cell.length_a   1.000
_cell.length_b   1.000
_cell.length_c   1.000
_cell.angle_alpha   90.00
_cell.angle_beta   90.00
_cell.angle_gamma   90.00
#
_symmetry.space_group_name_H-M   'P 1'
#
loop_
_entity.id
_entity.type
_entity.pdbx_description
1 polymer ?
#
loop_
_entity_poly.entity_id
_entity_poly.type
_entity_poly.pdbx_seq_one_letter_code
_entity_poly.pdbx_strand_id
1 'polypeptide(L)'
;MIQEIEDSRIPKGRIDLIGFGRLGLRIGIHLIQVHRGGPKEIGVFDGQKIDGGDVIFTMKGANIGEYKADFLNKLCTHDENFRKIISVCEDITPDNLDLIKGDVVAIQIAGGNTIPIAAKIIKHAHERGAKTISTAGIFGFGDETIEVKDISEFEDNPAVDELRKEGITENHLIATTNKLLRDHEPITPYTLDEVAKQITKTSLKLLKDSYD
;
A
#
# COMPACT_ATOMS: atom_id res chain seq x y z
N MET A 1 30.98 13.81 -11.27
CA MET A 1 30.97 12.58 -10.41
C MET A 1 30.08 12.73 -9.18
N ILE A 2 30.33 13.62 -8.19
CA ILE A 2 29.41 13.79 -7.04
C ILE A 2 28.06 14.34 -7.48
N GLN A 3 28.05 15.38 -8.30
CA GLN A 3 26.84 15.99 -8.86
C GLN A 3 26.00 14.98 -9.66
N GLU A 4 26.64 14.18 -10.52
CA GLU A 4 25.95 13.11 -11.27
C GLU A 4 25.30 12.08 -10.36
N ILE A 5 25.95 11.74 -9.23
CA ILE A 5 25.38 10.85 -8.22
C ILE A 5 24.19 11.52 -7.50
N GLU A 6 24.27 12.83 -7.22
CA GLU A 6 23.18 13.58 -6.61
C GLU A 6 22.00 13.71 -7.57
N ASP A 7 22.26 14.02 -8.84
CA ASP A 7 21.24 14.14 -9.88
C ASP A 7 20.54 12.78 -10.16
N SER A 8 21.24 11.66 -9.96
CA SER A 8 20.64 10.33 -10.07
C SER A 8 19.66 9.98 -8.93
N ARG A 9 19.68 10.75 -7.82
CA ARG A 9 18.84 10.52 -6.64
C ARG A 9 17.54 11.32 -6.64
N ILE A 10 17.10 11.79 -7.79
CA ILE A 10 15.77 12.37 -7.96
C ILE A 10 14.69 11.29 -7.84
N PRO A 11 13.48 11.63 -7.34
CA PRO A 11 12.36 10.69 -7.33
C PRO A 11 12.00 10.21 -8.73
N LYS A 12 11.72 8.90 -8.87
CA LYS A 12 11.34 8.26 -10.13
C LYS A 12 10.17 7.31 -9.92
N GLY A 13 9.37 7.11 -10.96
CA GLY A 13 8.31 6.12 -11.00
C GLY A 13 7.13 6.41 -10.08
N ARG A 14 6.24 5.45 -10.01
CA ARG A 14 4.96 5.59 -9.34
C ARG A 14 4.64 4.39 -8.44
N ILE A 15 4.16 4.69 -7.22
CA ILE A 15 3.57 3.71 -6.32
C ILE A 15 2.10 4.03 -6.15
N ASP A 16 1.22 3.06 -6.38
CA ASP A 16 -0.21 3.18 -6.14
C ASP A 16 -0.59 2.47 -4.84
N LEU A 17 -1.31 3.18 -3.97
CA LEU A 17 -1.86 2.70 -2.71
C LEU A 17 -3.36 2.46 -2.88
N ILE A 18 -3.78 1.20 -2.91
CA ILE A 18 -5.18 0.82 -3.05
C ILE A 18 -5.76 0.50 -1.68
N GLY A 19 -6.68 1.36 -1.22
CA GLY A 19 -7.17 1.40 0.16
C GLY A 19 -6.33 2.33 1.03
N PHE A 20 -6.94 3.43 1.46
CA PHE A 20 -6.26 4.46 2.25
C PHE A 20 -6.86 4.59 3.65
N GLY A 21 -7.04 3.44 4.31
CA GLY A 21 -7.41 3.34 5.72
C GLY A 21 -6.22 3.56 6.65
N ARG A 22 -6.30 3.02 7.87
CA ARG A 22 -5.27 3.19 8.91
C ARG A 22 -3.86 2.75 8.47
N LEU A 23 -3.77 1.68 7.69
CA LEU A 23 -2.49 1.17 7.19
C LEU A 23 -2.01 1.98 5.97
N GLY A 24 -2.90 2.23 5.00
CA GLY A 24 -2.57 3.02 3.80
C GLY A 24 -2.07 4.42 4.13
N LEU A 25 -2.68 5.10 5.12
CA LEU A 25 -2.22 6.40 5.59
C LEU A 25 -0.79 6.34 6.15
N ARG A 26 -0.44 5.33 6.95
CA ARG A 26 0.92 5.15 7.47
C ARG A 26 1.94 4.97 6.35
N ILE A 27 1.61 4.11 5.38
CA ILE A 27 2.47 3.89 4.20
C ILE A 27 2.64 5.18 3.42
N GLY A 28 1.55 5.91 3.16
CA GLY A 28 1.58 7.20 2.46
C GLY A 28 2.47 8.22 3.17
N ILE A 29 2.33 8.33 4.51
CA ILE A 29 3.20 9.21 5.33
C ILE A 29 4.66 8.80 5.21
N HIS A 30 4.99 7.52 5.25
CA HIS A 30 6.36 7.07 5.05
C HIS A 30 6.88 7.44 3.65
N LEU A 31 6.08 7.24 2.61
CA LEU A 31 6.48 7.51 1.23
C LEU A 31 6.73 9.00 0.96
N ILE A 32 5.90 9.91 1.50
CA ILE A 32 6.12 11.36 1.32
C ILE A 32 7.37 11.86 2.07
N GLN A 33 7.82 11.14 3.11
CA GLN A 33 9.01 11.48 3.89
C GLN A 33 10.31 10.92 3.30
N VAL A 34 10.25 10.11 2.23
CA VAL A 34 11.47 9.56 1.61
C VAL A 34 12.32 10.69 1.06
N HIS A 35 13.56 10.75 1.52
CA HIS A 35 14.54 11.74 1.11
C HIS A 35 15.55 11.15 0.12
N ARG A 36 15.90 11.90 -0.91
CA ARG A 36 16.85 11.50 -1.98
C ARG A 36 16.44 10.24 -2.74
N GLY A 37 15.42 10.35 -3.59
CA GLY A 37 14.84 9.27 -4.39
C GLY A 37 13.41 8.93 -3.96
N GLY A 38 13.02 7.67 -4.12
CA GLY A 38 11.66 7.18 -3.92
C GLY A 38 10.74 7.51 -5.09
N PRO A 39 9.41 7.33 -4.93
CA PRO A 39 8.47 7.55 -6.01
C PRO A 39 8.36 9.04 -6.37
N LYS A 40 8.30 9.34 -7.66
CA LYS A 40 7.93 10.65 -8.19
C LYS A 40 6.44 10.89 -8.04
N GLU A 41 5.64 9.84 -8.25
CA GLU A 41 4.20 9.89 -8.12
C GLU A 41 3.72 8.89 -7.07
N ILE A 42 2.72 9.28 -6.28
CA ILE A 42 2.02 8.40 -5.35
C ILE A 42 0.54 8.50 -5.69
N GLY A 43 -0.03 7.41 -6.23
CA GLY A 43 -1.47 7.27 -6.42
C GLY A 43 -2.12 6.82 -5.11
N VAL A 44 -3.23 7.43 -4.75
CA VAL A 44 -4.00 7.09 -3.54
C VAL A 44 -5.45 6.85 -3.92
N PHE A 45 -5.95 5.65 -3.67
CA PHE A 45 -7.27 5.20 -4.09
C PHE A 45 -8.12 4.79 -2.88
N ASP A 46 -9.17 5.54 -2.60
CA ASP A 46 -10.14 5.22 -1.53
C ASP A 46 -11.40 6.08 -1.72
N GLY A 47 -12.56 5.44 -1.84
CA GLY A 47 -13.85 6.12 -2.00
C GLY A 47 -14.45 6.60 -0.69
N GLN A 48 -13.87 6.21 0.46
CA GLN A 48 -14.45 6.51 1.75
C GLN A 48 -14.10 7.92 2.23
N LYS A 49 -15.03 8.48 3.01
CA LYS A 49 -14.80 9.71 3.76
C LYS A 49 -14.35 9.39 5.18
N ILE A 50 -13.59 10.31 5.74
CA ILE A 50 -13.13 10.27 7.13
C ILE A 50 -14.33 10.40 8.06
N ASP A 51 -14.45 9.48 9.01
CA ASP A 51 -15.47 9.49 10.05
C ASP A 51 -14.87 9.56 11.47
N GLY A 52 -15.74 9.51 12.49
CA GLY A 52 -15.30 9.58 13.89
C GLY A 52 -14.43 8.40 14.36
N GLY A 53 -14.46 7.27 13.67
CA GLY A 53 -13.65 6.09 13.95
C GLY A 53 -12.24 6.15 13.33
N ASP A 54 -12.02 7.11 12.44
CA ASP A 54 -10.73 7.30 11.76
C ASP A 54 -9.77 8.16 12.59
N VAL A 55 -9.52 7.73 13.84
CA VAL A 55 -8.78 8.50 14.85
C VAL A 55 -7.41 8.97 14.37
N ILE A 56 -6.66 8.13 13.64
CA ILE A 56 -5.34 8.53 13.14
C ILE A 56 -5.42 9.71 12.15
N PHE A 57 -6.48 9.80 11.35
CA PHE A 57 -6.68 10.91 10.42
C PHE A 57 -6.94 12.21 11.18
N THR A 58 -7.86 12.20 12.14
CA THR A 58 -8.18 13.37 12.96
C THR A 58 -7.01 13.82 13.83
N MET A 59 -6.23 12.88 14.39
CA MET A 59 -4.98 13.19 15.09
C MET A 59 -3.91 13.86 14.22
N LYS A 60 -3.97 13.64 12.89
CA LYS A 60 -3.08 14.28 11.91
C LYS A 60 -3.67 15.57 11.31
N GLY A 61 -4.82 16.03 11.81
CA GLY A 61 -5.45 17.29 11.38
C GLY A 61 -6.45 17.18 10.24
N ALA A 62 -6.93 15.98 9.95
CA ALA A 62 -8.03 15.79 9.00
C ALA A 62 -9.37 16.22 9.62
N ASN A 63 -10.31 16.68 8.78
CA ASN A 63 -11.68 16.93 9.19
C ASN A 63 -12.59 15.75 8.81
N ILE A 64 -13.58 15.49 9.66
CA ILE A 64 -14.64 14.52 9.35
C ILE A 64 -15.39 14.97 8.10
N GLY A 65 -15.66 14.01 7.18
CA GLY A 65 -16.35 14.25 5.91
C GLY A 65 -15.43 14.53 4.72
N GLU A 66 -14.14 14.74 4.92
CA GLU A 66 -13.14 14.79 3.84
C GLU A 66 -12.90 13.40 3.26
N TYR A 67 -12.54 13.30 1.97
CA TYR A 67 -12.13 12.03 1.40
C TYR A 67 -10.78 11.56 1.96
N LYS A 68 -10.68 10.28 2.30
CA LYS A 68 -9.43 9.68 2.80
C LYS A 68 -8.30 9.84 1.78
N ALA A 69 -8.59 9.58 0.50
CA ALA A 69 -7.59 9.68 -0.57
C ALA A 69 -6.98 11.08 -0.72
N ASP A 70 -7.76 12.13 -0.50
CA ASP A 70 -7.27 13.52 -0.60
C ASP A 70 -6.37 13.94 0.56
N PHE A 71 -6.44 13.24 1.68
CA PHE A 71 -5.75 13.70 2.88
C PHE A 71 -4.22 13.68 2.74
N LEU A 72 -3.66 12.75 1.95
CA LEU A 72 -2.21 12.72 1.73
C LEU A 72 -1.69 13.98 1.01
N ASN A 73 -2.49 14.57 0.11
CA ASN A 73 -2.16 15.85 -0.53
C ASN A 73 -1.95 16.98 0.49
N LYS A 74 -2.75 17.01 1.56
CA LYS A 74 -2.63 18.02 2.62
C LYS A 74 -1.36 17.85 3.45
N LEU A 75 -0.90 16.61 3.60
CA LEU A 75 0.33 16.29 4.34
C LEU A 75 1.59 16.46 3.50
N CYS A 76 1.47 16.34 2.17
CA CYS A 76 2.62 16.44 1.26
C CYS A 76 2.86 17.91 0.90
N THR A 77 3.92 18.50 1.48
CA THR A 77 4.32 19.89 1.21
C THR A 77 5.42 20.00 0.15
N HIS A 78 5.77 18.90 -0.49
CA HIS A 78 6.75 18.91 -1.58
C HIS A 78 6.22 19.63 -2.82
N ASP A 79 7.12 20.27 -3.56
CA ASP A 79 6.83 20.74 -4.91
C ASP A 79 6.41 19.56 -5.79
N GLU A 80 5.38 19.74 -6.63
CA GLU A 80 4.87 18.68 -7.51
C GLU A 80 5.90 18.20 -8.54
N ASN A 81 6.88 19.05 -8.89
CA ASN A 81 7.99 18.63 -9.73
C ASN A 81 8.91 17.65 -9.04
N PHE A 82 8.95 17.68 -7.70
CA PHE A 82 9.72 16.71 -6.90
C PHE A 82 8.89 15.47 -6.57
N ARG A 83 7.66 15.64 -6.04
CA ARG A 83 6.76 14.51 -5.70
C ARG A 83 5.31 14.92 -5.82
N LYS A 84 4.55 14.19 -6.63
CA LYS A 84 3.14 14.44 -6.90
C LYS A 84 2.26 13.38 -6.24
N ILE A 85 1.20 13.80 -5.57
CA ILE A 85 0.12 12.93 -5.08
C ILE A 85 -1.02 12.96 -6.09
N ILE A 86 -1.54 11.79 -6.42
CA ILE A 86 -2.68 11.61 -7.34
C ILE A 86 -3.79 10.95 -6.53
N SER A 87 -4.76 11.75 -6.08
CA SER A 87 -5.90 11.25 -5.32
C SER A 87 -7.02 10.79 -6.24
N VAL A 88 -7.56 9.60 -5.96
CA VAL A 88 -8.72 9.03 -6.62
C VAL A 88 -9.75 8.71 -5.53
N CYS A 89 -10.77 9.59 -5.40
CA CYS A 89 -11.79 9.54 -4.36
C CYS A 89 -12.94 8.59 -4.73
N GLU A 90 -12.60 7.41 -5.24
CA GLU A 90 -13.55 6.36 -5.58
C GLU A 90 -12.92 4.98 -5.31
N ASP A 91 -13.77 3.99 -5.04
CA ASP A 91 -13.32 2.62 -4.87
C ASP A 91 -12.93 2.02 -6.22
N ILE A 92 -11.90 1.19 -6.22
CA ILE A 92 -11.52 0.44 -7.41
C ILE A 92 -12.54 -0.68 -7.65
N THR A 93 -13.05 -0.70 -8.86
CA THR A 93 -13.99 -1.67 -9.40
C THR A 93 -13.43 -2.27 -10.70
N PRO A 94 -14.06 -3.31 -11.26
CA PRO A 94 -13.64 -3.84 -12.57
C PRO A 94 -13.70 -2.82 -13.71
N ASP A 95 -14.51 -1.76 -13.56
CA ASP A 95 -14.76 -0.77 -14.62
C ASP A 95 -13.76 0.38 -14.64
N ASN A 96 -12.93 0.52 -13.57
CA ASN A 96 -11.96 1.62 -13.45
C ASN A 96 -10.53 1.15 -13.12
N LEU A 97 -10.19 -0.11 -13.41
CA LEU A 97 -8.84 -0.66 -13.20
C LEU A 97 -7.76 0.11 -13.96
N ASP A 98 -8.11 0.74 -15.08
CA ASP A 98 -7.21 1.57 -15.90
C ASP A 98 -6.68 2.82 -15.19
N LEU A 99 -7.30 3.22 -14.07
CA LEU A 99 -6.79 4.29 -13.21
C LEU A 99 -5.50 3.89 -12.47
N ILE A 100 -5.28 2.58 -12.26
CA ILE A 100 -4.09 2.03 -11.62
C ILE A 100 -2.93 2.05 -12.63
N LYS A 101 -1.91 2.86 -12.36
CA LYS A 101 -0.77 3.08 -13.27
C LYS A 101 0.60 2.91 -12.61
N GLY A 102 0.61 2.57 -11.30
CA GLY A 102 1.84 2.40 -10.55
C GLY A 102 2.77 1.33 -11.12
N ASP A 103 4.06 1.54 -11.02
CA ASP A 103 5.09 0.52 -11.25
C ASP A 103 5.09 -0.50 -10.10
N VAL A 104 4.64 -0.04 -8.93
CA VAL A 104 4.37 -0.87 -7.76
C VAL A 104 2.95 -0.56 -7.27
N VAL A 105 2.17 -1.59 -7.02
CA VAL A 105 0.80 -1.48 -6.49
C VAL A 105 0.74 -2.15 -5.12
N ALA A 106 0.53 -1.33 -4.09
CA ALA A 106 0.38 -1.78 -2.72
C ALA A 106 -1.12 -1.77 -2.34
N ILE A 107 -1.64 -2.94 -1.95
CA ILE A 107 -3.07 -3.18 -1.76
C ILE A 107 -3.37 -3.37 -0.28
N GLN A 108 -4.14 -2.45 0.33
CA GLN A 108 -4.50 -2.44 1.75
C GLN A 108 -6.02 -2.41 1.96
N ILE A 109 -6.80 -2.90 1.00
CA ILE A 109 -8.24 -3.08 1.18
C ILE A 109 -8.50 -4.27 2.10
N ALA A 110 -9.42 -4.09 3.06
CA ALA A 110 -9.70 -5.06 4.10
C ALA A 110 -11.08 -5.71 3.93
N GLY A 111 -11.19 -6.97 4.38
CA GLY A 111 -12.42 -7.76 4.37
C GLY A 111 -12.38 -8.89 3.34
N GLY A 112 -12.96 -10.04 3.71
CA GLY A 112 -12.99 -11.23 2.85
C GLY A 112 -13.74 -11.02 1.53
N ASN A 113 -14.71 -10.11 1.51
CA ASN A 113 -15.45 -9.73 0.31
C ASN A 113 -14.63 -8.90 -0.69
N THR A 114 -13.44 -8.43 -0.32
CA THR A 114 -12.56 -7.65 -1.21
C THR A 114 -11.55 -8.50 -1.97
N ILE A 115 -11.43 -9.79 -1.67
CA ILE A 115 -10.46 -10.68 -2.33
C ILE A 115 -10.68 -10.76 -3.85
N PRO A 116 -11.91 -10.88 -4.39
CA PRO A 116 -12.11 -10.92 -5.84
C PRO A 116 -11.65 -9.65 -6.56
N ILE A 117 -11.87 -8.47 -5.96
CA ILE A 117 -11.38 -7.22 -6.57
C ILE A 117 -9.86 -7.08 -6.39
N ALA A 118 -9.30 -7.49 -5.26
CA ALA A 118 -7.85 -7.52 -5.06
C ALA A 118 -7.16 -8.38 -6.12
N ALA A 119 -7.70 -9.57 -6.41
CA ALA A 119 -7.16 -10.44 -7.46
C ALA A 119 -7.21 -9.79 -8.85
N LYS A 120 -8.29 -9.06 -9.19
CA LYS A 120 -8.39 -8.31 -10.47
C LYS A 120 -7.36 -7.19 -10.54
N ILE A 121 -7.15 -6.45 -9.44
CA ILE A 121 -6.13 -5.42 -9.33
C ILE A 121 -4.74 -6.02 -9.56
N ILE A 122 -4.43 -7.15 -8.93
CA ILE A 122 -3.15 -7.84 -9.07
C ILE A 122 -2.92 -8.27 -10.52
N LYS A 123 -3.91 -8.92 -11.15
CA LYS A 123 -3.83 -9.35 -12.55
C LYS A 123 -3.60 -8.16 -13.49
N HIS A 124 -4.39 -7.10 -13.34
CA HIS A 124 -4.24 -5.88 -14.13
C HIS A 124 -2.85 -5.25 -13.97
N ALA A 125 -2.33 -5.20 -12.74
CA ALA A 125 -0.99 -4.72 -12.47
C ALA A 125 0.08 -5.58 -13.16
N HIS A 126 -0.03 -6.90 -13.05
CA HIS A 126 0.90 -7.84 -13.69
C HIS A 126 0.88 -7.76 -15.21
N GLU A 127 -0.29 -7.63 -15.84
CA GLU A 127 -0.43 -7.42 -17.30
C GLU A 127 0.33 -6.17 -17.78
N ARG A 128 0.50 -5.18 -16.92
CA ARG A 128 1.28 -3.97 -17.18
C ARG A 128 2.75 -4.06 -16.77
N GLY A 129 3.18 -5.20 -16.24
CA GLY A 129 4.54 -5.41 -15.73
C GLY A 129 4.81 -4.83 -14.34
N ALA A 130 3.79 -4.29 -13.67
CA ALA A 130 3.90 -3.75 -12.33
C ALA A 130 4.11 -4.86 -11.27
N LYS A 131 4.77 -4.50 -10.18
CA LYS A 131 4.96 -5.37 -9.01
C LYS A 131 3.85 -5.12 -7.99
N THR A 132 3.46 -6.15 -7.25
CA THR A 132 2.34 -6.06 -6.31
C THR A 132 2.70 -6.54 -4.92
N ILE A 133 2.12 -5.89 -3.91
CA ILE A 133 2.23 -6.28 -2.51
C ILE A 133 0.91 -6.03 -1.80
N SER A 134 0.48 -6.96 -0.95
CA SER A 134 -0.71 -6.82 -0.10
C SER A 134 -0.45 -7.30 1.33
N THR A 135 -1.51 -7.45 2.10
CA THR A 135 -1.47 -7.99 3.47
C THR A 135 -2.39 -9.19 3.63
N ALA A 136 -2.00 -10.14 4.47
CA ALA A 136 -2.86 -11.24 4.89
C ALA A 136 -2.54 -11.64 6.34
N GLY A 137 -3.48 -11.42 7.26
CA GLY A 137 -3.28 -11.69 8.69
C GLY A 137 -2.30 -10.71 9.33
N ILE A 138 -2.80 -9.55 9.75
CA ILE A 138 -2.01 -8.48 10.39
C ILE A 138 -2.56 -8.16 11.78
N PHE A 139 -2.74 -9.19 12.61
CA PHE A 139 -3.16 -9.05 14.00
C PHE A 139 -1.93 -9.07 14.91
N GLY A 140 -2.08 -8.56 16.13
CA GLY A 140 -1.05 -8.64 17.15
C GLY A 140 -0.93 -7.40 18.03
N PHE A 141 -0.07 -7.52 19.05
CA PHE A 141 0.15 -6.51 20.08
C PHE A 141 1.27 -5.53 19.73
N GLY A 142 2.14 -5.87 18.76
CA GLY A 142 3.24 -5.02 18.26
C GLY A 142 4.64 -5.60 18.49
N ASP A 143 4.74 -6.83 18.97
CA ASP A 143 5.98 -7.59 19.14
C ASP A 143 6.16 -8.69 18.08
N GLU A 144 5.21 -8.81 17.14
CA GLU A 144 5.24 -9.79 16.08
C GLU A 144 6.32 -9.46 15.04
N THR A 145 6.97 -10.52 14.56
CA THR A 145 7.84 -10.41 13.39
C THR A 145 6.98 -10.28 12.13
N ILE A 146 7.18 -9.21 11.36
CA ILE A 146 6.50 -9.05 10.07
C ILE A 146 7.29 -9.77 8.99
N GLU A 147 6.68 -10.79 8.41
CA GLU A 147 7.22 -11.47 7.24
C GLU A 147 6.68 -10.84 5.95
N VAL A 148 7.53 -10.77 4.93
CA VAL A 148 7.13 -10.41 3.57
C VAL A 148 7.70 -11.48 2.65
N LYS A 149 6.80 -12.26 2.04
CA LYS A 149 7.17 -13.36 1.16
C LYS A 149 6.21 -13.47 -0.04
N ASP A 150 6.63 -14.19 -1.06
CA ASP A 150 5.77 -14.44 -2.21
C ASP A 150 4.58 -15.33 -1.83
N ILE A 151 3.46 -15.13 -2.49
CA ILE A 151 2.23 -15.91 -2.26
C ILE A 151 2.47 -17.43 -2.41
N SER A 152 3.41 -17.85 -3.24
CA SER A 152 3.77 -19.27 -3.43
C SER A 152 4.41 -19.91 -2.20
N GLU A 153 5.00 -19.12 -1.30
CA GLU A 153 5.71 -19.57 -0.11
C GLU A 153 4.79 -19.78 1.13
N PHE A 154 3.50 -19.48 1.01
CA PHE A 154 2.55 -19.65 2.11
C PHE A 154 2.00 -21.07 2.18
N GLU A 155 1.86 -21.63 3.38
CA GLU A 155 1.31 -22.98 3.60
C GLU A 155 -0.10 -22.96 4.19
N ASP A 156 -0.40 -22.16 5.21
CA ASP A 156 -1.68 -22.15 5.93
C ASP A 156 -2.17 -20.72 6.20
N ASN A 157 -2.77 -20.11 5.20
CA ASN A 157 -3.40 -18.80 5.36
C ASN A 157 -4.68 -18.71 4.51
N PRO A 158 -5.87 -18.68 5.14
CA PRO A 158 -7.14 -18.68 4.42
C PRO A 158 -7.30 -17.54 3.40
N ALA A 159 -6.77 -16.35 3.68
CA ALA A 159 -6.86 -15.22 2.75
C ALA A 159 -5.95 -15.45 1.52
N VAL A 160 -4.80 -16.08 1.72
CA VAL A 160 -3.91 -16.50 0.64
C VAL A 160 -4.56 -17.58 -0.21
N ASP A 161 -5.22 -18.55 0.42
CA ASP A 161 -5.89 -19.64 -0.30
C ASP A 161 -7.05 -19.12 -1.16
N GLU A 162 -7.79 -18.10 -0.69
CA GLU A 162 -8.82 -17.45 -1.51
C GLU A 162 -8.20 -16.67 -2.70
N LEU A 163 -7.08 -15.96 -2.51
CA LEU A 163 -6.36 -15.33 -3.64
C LEU A 163 -5.86 -16.37 -4.66
N ARG A 164 -5.39 -17.53 -4.20
CA ARG A 164 -4.98 -18.64 -5.09
C ARG A 164 -6.15 -19.20 -5.90
N LYS A 165 -7.35 -19.32 -5.30
CA LYS A 165 -8.56 -19.71 -6.02
C LYS A 165 -8.94 -18.71 -7.11
N GLU A 166 -8.66 -17.44 -6.88
CA GLU A 166 -8.80 -16.39 -7.89
C GLU A 166 -7.67 -16.40 -8.94
N GLY A 167 -6.71 -17.34 -8.85
CA GLY A 167 -5.64 -17.53 -9.82
C GLY A 167 -4.39 -16.70 -9.58
N ILE A 168 -4.19 -16.16 -8.37
CA ILE A 168 -2.94 -15.51 -7.97
C ILE A 168 -2.09 -16.54 -7.22
N THR A 169 -1.09 -17.10 -7.89
CA THR A 169 -0.28 -18.22 -7.35
C THR A 169 1.19 -17.88 -7.14
N GLU A 170 1.69 -16.80 -7.77
CA GLU A 170 3.09 -16.37 -7.74
C GLU A 170 3.23 -14.89 -8.08
N ASN A 171 4.43 -14.33 -7.91
CA ASN A 171 4.78 -12.96 -8.26
C ASN A 171 3.98 -11.87 -7.51
N HIS A 172 3.38 -12.23 -6.37
CA HIS A 172 2.64 -11.32 -5.50
C HIS A 172 3.18 -11.43 -4.07
N LEU A 173 3.73 -10.33 -3.55
CA LEU A 173 4.24 -10.29 -2.20
C LEU A 173 3.13 -10.04 -1.17
N ILE A 174 3.23 -10.72 -0.04
CA ILE A 174 2.28 -10.57 1.06
C ILE A 174 3.04 -10.28 2.36
N ALA A 175 2.66 -9.19 3.02
CA ALA A 175 3.11 -8.86 4.36
C ALA A 175 2.14 -9.44 5.41
N THR A 176 2.67 -10.12 6.42
CA THR A 176 1.88 -10.82 7.44
C THR A 176 2.57 -10.81 8.80
N THR A 177 1.79 -10.84 9.87
CA THR A 177 2.24 -11.20 11.22
C THR A 177 2.13 -12.69 11.50
N ASN A 178 1.64 -13.48 10.55
CA ASN A 178 1.23 -14.88 10.71
C ASN A 178 0.13 -15.09 11.76
N LYS A 179 -0.55 -13.99 12.18
CA LYS A 179 -1.70 -14.03 13.07
C LYS A 179 -2.98 -13.88 12.26
N LEU A 180 -3.96 -14.68 12.58
CA LEU A 180 -5.23 -14.73 11.87
C LEU A 180 -6.38 -14.27 12.77
N LEU A 181 -7.54 -14.02 12.18
CA LEU A 181 -8.74 -13.63 12.93
C LEU A 181 -9.10 -14.63 14.03
N ARG A 182 -8.82 -15.92 13.81
CA ARG A 182 -9.04 -17.00 14.79
C ARG A 182 -8.19 -16.90 16.06
N ASP A 183 -7.10 -16.12 16.02
CA ASP A 183 -6.23 -15.94 17.20
C ASP A 183 -6.78 -14.92 18.19
N HIS A 184 -7.84 -14.19 17.80
CA HIS A 184 -8.54 -13.21 18.63
C HIS A 184 -7.64 -12.08 19.16
N GLU A 185 -6.52 -11.81 18.49
CA GLU A 185 -5.62 -10.74 18.85
C GLU A 185 -6.09 -9.38 18.27
N PRO A 186 -5.80 -8.25 18.92
CA PRO A 186 -6.13 -6.93 18.39
C PRO A 186 -5.26 -6.57 17.21
N ILE A 187 -5.61 -5.50 16.52
CA ILE A 187 -4.71 -4.80 15.58
C ILE A 187 -4.27 -3.50 16.27
N THR A 188 -3.09 -3.51 16.87
CA THR A 188 -2.58 -2.33 17.56
C THR A 188 -1.96 -1.31 16.60
N PRO A 189 -1.85 -0.03 17.02
CA PRO A 189 -1.09 0.95 16.24
C PRO A 189 0.35 0.50 15.96
N TYR A 190 0.99 -0.16 16.89
CA TYR A 190 2.37 -0.65 16.79
C TYR A 190 2.51 -1.72 15.70
N THR A 191 1.60 -2.69 15.68
CA THR A 191 1.54 -3.69 14.61
C THR A 191 1.37 -3.02 13.24
N LEU A 192 0.46 -2.04 13.13
CA LEU A 192 0.26 -1.29 11.88
C LEU A 192 1.48 -0.47 11.47
N ASP A 193 2.22 0.10 12.42
CA ASP A 193 3.44 0.88 12.15
C ASP A 193 4.55 -0.03 11.60
N GLU A 194 4.76 -1.22 12.18
CA GLU A 194 5.76 -2.18 11.68
C GLU A 194 5.36 -2.78 10.31
N VAL A 195 4.09 -3.11 10.10
CA VAL A 195 3.60 -3.57 8.79
C VAL A 195 3.78 -2.47 7.74
N ALA A 196 3.42 -1.22 8.05
CA ALA A 196 3.59 -0.09 7.14
C ALA A 196 5.06 0.13 6.76
N LYS A 197 5.96 0.02 7.73
CA LYS A 197 7.41 0.10 7.51
C LYS A 197 7.90 -0.98 6.55
N GLN A 198 7.48 -2.24 6.74
CA GLN A 198 7.88 -3.34 5.86
C GLN A 198 7.30 -3.20 4.45
N ILE A 199 6.03 -2.81 4.31
CA ILE A 199 5.41 -2.57 2.99
C ILE A 199 6.12 -1.41 2.29
N THR A 200 6.35 -0.29 2.97
CA THR A 200 7.07 0.86 2.39
C THR A 200 8.47 0.46 1.92
N LYS A 201 9.25 -0.20 2.79
CA LYS A 201 10.60 -0.69 2.45
C LYS A 201 10.58 -1.60 1.23
N THR A 202 9.64 -2.55 1.18
CA THR A 202 9.52 -3.50 0.07
C THR A 202 9.11 -2.77 -1.21
N SER A 203 8.10 -1.90 -1.15
CA SER A 203 7.65 -1.12 -2.31
C SER A 203 8.77 -0.25 -2.90
N LEU A 204 9.59 0.36 -2.04
CA LEU A 204 10.75 1.15 -2.50
C LEU A 204 11.84 0.29 -3.17
N LYS A 205 12.06 -0.94 -2.70
CA LYS A 205 12.99 -1.88 -3.35
C LYS A 205 12.46 -2.32 -4.69
N LEU A 206 11.20 -2.76 -4.75
CA LEU A 206 10.55 -3.14 -6.01
C LEU A 206 10.56 -2.01 -7.04
N LEU A 207 10.30 -0.77 -6.58
CA LEU A 207 10.36 0.41 -7.44
C LEU A 207 11.77 0.65 -7.98
N LYS A 208 12.80 0.52 -7.14
CA LYS A 208 14.19 0.65 -7.57
C LYS A 208 14.54 -0.40 -8.63
N ASP A 209 14.19 -1.67 -8.38
CA ASP A 209 14.47 -2.78 -9.28
C ASP A 209 13.76 -2.67 -10.64
N SER A 210 12.76 -1.78 -10.76
CA SER A 210 12.07 -1.48 -12.02
C SER A 210 12.85 -0.49 -12.92
N TYR A 211 13.91 0.15 -12.40
CA TYR A 211 14.71 1.15 -13.09
C TYR A 211 16.21 0.82 -13.20
N ASP A 212 16.65 -0.24 -12.54
CA ASP A 212 18.00 -0.79 -12.66
C ASP A 212 18.04 -1.88 -13.75
#